data_98cb57aab05d309c801693e1d3301b56
#
_entry.id   98cb57aab05d309c801693e1d3301b56
#
_cell.length_a   1.000
_cell.length_b   1.000
_cell.length_c   1.000
_cell.angle_alpha   90.00
_cell.angle_beta   90.00
_cell.angle_gamma   90.00
#
_symmetry.space_group_name_H-M   'P 1'
#
loop_
_entity.id
_entity.type
_entity.pdbx_description
1 polymer ?
#
loop_
_entity_poly.entity_id
_entity_poly.type
_entity_poly.pdbx_seq_one_letter_code
_entity_poly.pdbx_strand_id
1 'polypeptide(L)'
;VFLDFGVCGVLMKDMRNKFISLMLALFSAATDLTIRCIKNLGVKIPQEGLEEIRGELYLALDDFQSLGSQMNFSTLLETVQGLFQTYNIRIPPNIMQLLKALMLVSNVAFTLDPELQFVDEAQPYLKQILADDLKNPDNMQKRLLEAKMKFDDLANVPKQLSGVLEMA
;
A
#
# COMPACT_ATOMS: atom_id res chain seq x y z
N VAL A 1 -16.18 7.03 -23.31
CA VAL A 1 -15.78 5.91 -24.20
C VAL A 1 -14.29 5.74 -24.13
N PHE A 2 -13.80 4.55 -23.79
CA PHE A 2 -12.36 4.23 -23.80
C PHE A 2 -11.98 3.84 -25.23
N LEU A 3 -10.97 4.52 -25.78
CA LEU A 3 -10.56 4.35 -27.19
C LEU A 3 -9.20 3.65 -27.35
N ASP A 4 -8.42 3.55 -26.27
CA ASP A 4 -7.10 2.90 -26.26
C ASP A 4 -6.93 1.98 -25.07
N PHE A 5 -6.49 0.73 -25.34
CA PHE A 5 -6.19 -0.32 -24.36
C PHE A 5 -4.72 -0.77 -24.47
N GLY A 6 -3.83 0.13 -24.87
CA GLY A 6 -2.43 -0.18 -25.22
C GLY A 6 -1.61 -0.79 -24.10
N VAL A 7 -1.93 -0.51 -22.83
CA VAL A 7 -1.26 -1.11 -21.67
C VAL A 7 -2.31 -1.66 -20.72
N CYS A 8 -2.44 -2.98 -20.71
CA CYS A 8 -3.35 -3.70 -19.82
C CYS A 8 -2.57 -4.68 -18.95
N GLY A 9 -3.03 -4.86 -17.73
CA GLY A 9 -2.46 -5.83 -16.78
C GLY A 9 -3.54 -6.52 -15.98
N VAL A 10 -3.20 -7.69 -15.44
CA VAL A 10 -4.09 -8.42 -14.52
C VAL A 10 -3.60 -8.21 -13.10
N LEU A 11 -4.45 -7.64 -12.26
CA LEU A 11 -4.19 -7.48 -10.85
C LEU A 11 -4.83 -8.64 -10.07
N MET A 12 -4.00 -9.55 -9.58
CA MET A 12 -4.49 -10.66 -8.77
C MET A 12 -5.13 -10.15 -7.48
N LYS A 13 -6.12 -10.87 -6.97
CA LYS A 13 -6.94 -10.47 -5.82
C LYS A 13 -6.12 -10.10 -4.58
N ASP A 14 -5.12 -10.88 -4.24
CA ASP A 14 -4.23 -10.60 -3.11
C ASP A 14 -3.48 -9.26 -3.29
N MET A 15 -2.91 -9.04 -4.46
CA MET A 15 -2.21 -7.79 -4.77
C MET A 15 -3.16 -6.59 -4.78
N ARG A 16 -4.38 -6.75 -5.32
CA ARG A 16 -5.42 -5.73 -5.29
C ARG A 16 -5.74 -5.31 -3.86
N ASN A 17 -5.95 -6.27 -2.97
CA ASN A 17 -6.30 -5.98 -1.57
C ASN A 17 -5.16 -5.30 -0.80
N LYS A 18 -3.91 -5.73 -1.03
CA LYS A 18 -2.73 -5.07 -0.48
C LYS A 18 -2.61 -3.62 -0.97
N PHE A 19 -2.88 -3.41 -2.26
CA PHE A 19 -2.85 -2.07 -2.84
C PHE A 19 -3.98 -1.18 -2.30
N ILE A 20 -5.20 -1.69 -2.18
CA ILE A 20 -6.32 -0.97 -1.56
C ILE A 20 -5.99 -0.59 -0.12
N SER A 21 -5.37 -1.52 0.65
CA SER A 21 -4.93 -1.22 2.01
C SER A 21 -3.88 -0.11 2.05
N LEU A 22 -2.96 -0.06 1.08
CA LEU A 22 -2.00 1.04 0.94
C LEU A 22 -2.73 2.37 0.65
N MET A 23 -3.69 2.37 -0.29
CA MET A 23 -4.46 3.58 -0.61
C MET A 23 -5.20 4.11 0.61
N LEU A 24 -5.88 3.25 1.36
CA LEU A 24 -6.58 3.65 2.59
C LEU A 24 -5.62 4.16 3.68
N ALA A 25 -4.42 3.61 3.77
CA ALA A 25 -3.38 4.10 4.70
C ALA A 25 -2.88 5.50 4.29
N LEU A 26 -2.65 5.74 3.00
CA LEU A 26 -2.30 7.05 2.46
C LEU A 26 -3.42 8.08 2.72
N PHE A 27 -4.67 7.73 2.43
CA PHE A 27 -5.83 8.60 2.63
C PHE A 27 -6.07 8.95 4.10
N SER A 28 -5.69 8.09 5.03
CA SER A 28 -5.81 8.34 6.47
C SER A 28 -4.56 8.97 7.07
N ALA A 29 -3.56 9.34 6.26
CA ALA A 29 -2.27 9.88 6.67
C ALA A 29 -1.57 9.04 7.78
N ALA A 30 -1.82 7.74 7.80
CA ALA A 30 -1.28 6.83 8.82
C ALA A 30 0.10 6.33 8.41
N THR A 31 1.15 7.07 8.74
CA THR A 31 2.55 6.85 8.32
C THR A 31 3.04 5.42 8.58
N ASP A 32 2.89 4.91 9.80
CA ASP A 32 3.35 3.55 10.15
C ASP A 32 2.57 2.47 9.42
N LEU A 33 1.27 2.68 9.22
CA LEU A 33 0.44 1.77 8.44
C LEU A 33 0.84 1.80 6.96
N THR A 34 1.13 2.98 6.43
CA THR A 34 1.60 3.16 5.05
C THR A 34 2.91 2.41 4.82
N ILE A 35 3.92 2.57 5.71
CA ILE A 35 5.19 1.84 5.64
C ILE A 35 4.96 0.32 5.67
N ARG A 36 4.06 -0.15 6.54
CA ARG A 36 3.72 -1.57 6.63
C ARG A 36 3.05 -2.08 5.36
N CYS A 37 2.11 -1.32 4.79
CA CYS A 37 1.46 -1.67 3.52
C CYS A 37 2.44 -1.70 2.35
N ILE A 38 3.38 -0.75 2.28
CA ILE A 38 4.46 -0.71 1.29
C ILE A 38 5.32 -1.99 1.38
N LYS A 39 5.74 -2.39 2.58
CA LYS A 39 6.47 -3.64 2.79
C LYS A 39 5.65 -4.87 2.38
N ASN A 40 4.35 -4.91 2.66
CA ASN A 40 3.45 -6.00 2.27
C ASN A 40 3.27 -6.13 0.75
N LEU A 41 3.49 -5.07 -0.01
CA LEU A 41 3.53 -5.08 -1.47
C LEU A 41 4.85 -5.63 -2.05
N GLY A 42 5.79 -6.01 -1.18
CA GLY A 42 7.09 -6.56 -1.59
C GLY A 42 8.17 -5.51 -1.81
N VAL A 43 7.93 -4.26 -1.45
CA VAL A 43 8.93 -3.19 -1.48
C VAL A 43 9.91 -3.40 -0.31
N LYS A 44 11.19 -3.47 -0.62
CA LYS A 44 12.25 -3.62 0.38
C LYS A 44 12.72 -2.24 0.83
N ILE A 45 12.35 -1.87 2.05
CA ILE A 45 12.80 -0.63 2.69
C ILE A 45 14.05 -0.97 3.52
N PRO A 46 15.21 -0.31 3.30
CA PRO A 46 16.41 -0.52 4.10
C PRO A 46 16.14 -0.16 5.56
N GLN A 47 16.84 -0.81 6.46
CA GLN A 47 16.77 -0.45 7.89
C GLN A 47 17.56 0.83 8.18
N GLU A 48 18.67 1.01 7.47
CA GLU A 48 19.41 2.27 7.48
C GLU A 48 18.57 3.36 6.82
N GLY A 49 18.38 4.47 7.50
CA GLY A 49 17.54 5.57 7.04
C GLY A 49 16.03 5.37 7.19
N LEU A 50 15.57 4.32 7.90
CA LEU A 50 14.13 4.07 8.08
C LEU A 50 13.44 5.19 8.83
N GLU A 51 14.09 5.80 9.81
CA GLU A 51 13.53 6.91 10.60
C GLU A 51 13.45 8.19 9.78
N GLU A 52 14.44 8.45 8.92
CA GLU A 52 14.43 9.57 7.99
C GLU A 52 13.29 9.39 6.96
N ILE A 53 13.16 8.20 6.35
CA ILE A 53 12.05 7.87 5.44
C ILE A 53 10.71 8.05 6.13
N ARG A 54 10.59 7.63 7.39
CA ARG A 54 9.38 7.80 8.19
C ARG A 54 9.05 9.27 8.40
N GLY A 55 10.05 10.08 8.74
CA GLY A 55 9.91 11.52 8.95
C GLY A 55 9.46 12.24 7.68
N GLU A 56 10.12 11.99 6.55
CA GLU A 56 9.75 12.60 5.27
C GLU A 56 8.38 12.14 4.77
N LEU A 57 8.06 10.86 4.95
CA LEU A 57 6.73 10.34 4.61
C LEU A 57 5.64 10.95 5.51
N TYR A 58 5.91 11.14 6.80
CA TYR A 58 5.01 11.83 7.72
C TYR A 58 4.72 13.25 7.23
N LEU A 59 5.75 14.02 6.89
CA LEU A 59 5.59 15.39 6.40
C LEU A 59 4.77 15.42 5.10
N ALA A 60 5.05 14.52 4.14
CA ALA A 60 4.30 14.45 2.90
C ALA A 60 2.81 14.12 3.09
N LEU A 61 2.51 13.24 4.05
CA LEU A 61 1.13 12.86 4.39
C LEU A 61 0.40 13.97 5.16
N ASP A 62 1.11 14.66 6.06
CA ASP A 62 0.58 15.80 6.82
C ASP A 62 0.26 16.99 5.91
N ASP A 63 1.16 17.32 5.00
CA ASP A 63 0.95 18.34 3.97
C ASP A 63 -0.26 18.00 3.10
N PHE A 64 -0.38 16.76 2.65
CA PHE A 64 -1.52 16.31 1.86
C PHE A 64 -2.85 16.44 2.61
N GLN A 65 -2.87 16.08 3.89
CA GLN A 65 -4.06 16.19 4.73
C GLN A 65 -4.42 17.64 5.05
N SER A 66 -3.41 18.49 5.27
CA SER A 66 -3.60 19.91 5.61
C SER A 66 -4.08 20.75 4.44
N LEU A 67 -3.59 20.46 3.21
CA LEU A 67 -3.96 21.17 2.00
C LEU A 67 -5.31 20.70 1.41
N GLY A 68 -5.77 19.51 1.80
CA GLY A 68 -7.07 18.97 1.42
C GLY A 68 -7.28 18.95 -0.10
N SER A 69 -8.40 19.54 -0.57
CA SER A 69 -8.76 19.59 -1.99
C SER A 69 -7.82 20.41 -2.87
N GLN A 70 -6.93 21.22 -2.28
CA GLN A 70 -5.97 22.03 -3.04
C GLN A 70 -4.77 21.19 -3.56
N MET A 71 -4.53 20.03 -2.97
CA MET A 71 -3.46 19.14 -3.40
C MET A 71 -3.98 17.96 -4.21
N ASN A 72 -3.53 17.86 -5.46
CA ASN A 72 -3.84 16.70 -6.29
C ASN A 72 -3.20 15.43 -5.69
N PHE A 73 -3.98 14.35 -5.63
CA PHE A 73 -3.47 13.06 -5.14
C PHE A 73 -2.24 12.55 -5.93
N SER A 74 -2.12 12.90 -7.21
CA SER A 74 -0.92 12.57 -7.99
C SER A 74 0.34 13.21 -7.41
N THR A 75 0.25 14.43 -6.87
CA THR A 75 1.39 15.11 -6.24
C THR A 75 1.89 14.35 -5.01
N LEU A 76 0.98 13.83 -4.18
CA LEU A 76 1.38 12.94 -3.07
C LEU A 76 2.11 11.70 -3.58
N LEU A 77 1.60 11.04 -4.62
CA LEU A 77 2.24 9.86 -5.19
C LEU A 77 3.61 10.17 -5.80
N GLU A 78 3.77 11.32 -6.44
CA GLU A 78 5.05 11.81 -6.98
C GLU A 78 6.06 12.05 -5.84
N THR A 79 5.63 12.67 -4.74
CA THR A 79 6.46 12.89 -3.55
C THR A 79 6.93 11.56 -2.97
N VAL A 80 6.01 10.61 -2.77
CA VAL A 80 6.36 9.26 -2.27
C VAL A 80 7.30 8.52 -3.23
N GLN A 81 7.11 8.66 -4.54
CA GLN A 81 8.02 8.10 -5.53
C GLN A 81 9.40 8.75 -5.49
N GLY A 82 9.47 10.06 -5.29
CA GLY A 82 10.71 10.81 -5.10
C GLY A 82 11.50 10.32 -3.88
N LEU A 83 10.82 10.11 -2.75
CA LEU A 83 11.42 9.50 -1.56
C LEU A 83 12.04 8.15 -1.87
N PHE A 84 11.33 7.29 -2.60
CA PHE A 84 11.86 5.97 -2.95
C PHE A 84 13.10 6.04 -3.85
N GLN A 85 13.17 7.03 -4.73
CA GLN A 85 14.35 7.26 -5.54
C GLN A 85 15.53 7.77 -4.70
N THR A 86 15.30 8.71 -3.80
CA THR A 86 16.32 9.28 -2.91
C THR A 86 16.98 8.21 -2.03
N TYR A 87 16.18 7.29 -1.51
CA TYR A 87 16.66 6.21 -0.64
C TYR A 87 16.96 4.90 -1.38
N ASN A 88 17.04 4.92 -2.72
CA ASN A 88 17.29 3.74 -3.57
C ASN A 88 16.34 2.57 -3.29
N ILE A 89 15.09 2.86 -2.94
CA ILE A 89 14.06 1.85 -2.68
C ILE A 89 13.54 1.33 -4.01
N ARG A 90 13.67 0.03 -4.24
CA ARG A 90 13.20 -0.60 -5.47
C ARG A 90 11.74 -0.97 -5.37
N ILE A 91 10.94 -0.40 -6.26
CA ILE A 91 9.51 -0.72 -6.39
C ILE A 91 9.35 -1.83 -7.43
N PRO A 92 8.60 -2.91 -7.13
CA PRO A 92 8.27 -3.93 -8.13
C PRO A 92 7.59 -3.31 -9.37
N PRO A 93 7.91 -3.78 -10.60
CA PRO A 93 7.41 -3.17 -11.85
C PRO A 93 5.88 -3.12 -11.94
N ASN A 94 5.19 -4.17 -11.47
CA ASN A 94 3.72 -4.23 -11.44
C ASN A 94 3.10 -3.15 -10.53
N ILE A 95 3.73 -2.85 -9.40
CA ILE A 95 3.31 -1.77 -8.49
C ILE A 95 3.57 -0.41 -9.15
N MET A 96 4.72 -0.25 -9.80
CA MET A 96 5.05 0.99 -10.51
C MET A 96 4.04 1.28 -11.64
N GLN A 97 3.63 0.27 -12.41
CA GLN A 97 2.61 0.43 -13.45
C GLN A 97 1.26 0.85 -12.86
N LEU A 98 0.88 0.26 -11.73
CA LEU A 98 -0.37 0.57 -11.05
C LEU A 98 -0.36 2.01 -10.49
N LEU A 99 0.75 2.44 -9.88
CA LEU A 99 0.92 3.82 -9.41
C LEU A 99 0.82 4.81 -10.58
N LYS A 100 1.50 4.54 -11.71
CA LYS A 100 1.42 5.41 -12.90
C LYS A 100 0.00 5.52 -13.45
N ALA A 101 -0.75 4.41 -13.50
CA ALA A 101 -2.14 4.43 -13.92
C ALA A 101 -3.00 5.28 -12.99
N LEU A 102 -2.79 5.17 -11.68
CA LEU A 102 -3.53 5.95 -10.69
C LEU A 102 -3.20 7.44 -10.76
N MET A 103 -1.92 7.79 -10.94
CA MET A 103 -1.48 9.18 -11.15
C MET A 103 -2.15 9.78 -12.39
N LEU A 104 -2.19 9.03 -13.50
CA LEU A 104 -2.83 9.48 -14.73
C LEU A 104 -4.33 9.74 -14.52
N VAL A 105 -5.05 8.79 -13.89
CA VAL A 105 -6.48 8.93 -13.61
C VAL A 105 -6.75 10.12 -12.69
N SER A 106 -5.95 10.27 -11.62
CA SER A 106 -6.06 11.40 -10.70
C SER A 106 -5.83 12.76 -11.40
N ASN A 107 -4.82 12.85 -12.27
CA ASN A 107 -4.54 14.06 -13.04
C ASN A 107 -5.66 14.40 -14.01
N VAL A 108 -6.20 13.41 -14.71
CA VAL A 108 -7.35 13.62 -15.61
C VAL A 108 -8.57 14.07 -14.82
N ALA A 109 -8.87 13.44 -13.72
CA ALA A 109 -9.99 13.82 -12.86
C ALA A 109 -9.87 15.27 -12.36
N PHE A 110 -8.68 15.64 -11.86
CA PHE A 110 -8.40 17.02 -11.40
C PHE A 110 -8.45 18.06 -12.53
N THR A 111 -8.06 17.68 -13.77
CA THR A 111 -8.15 18.57 -14.93
C THR A 111 -9.59 18.81 -15.34
N LEU A 112 -10.46 17.80 -15.23
CA LEU A 112 -11.88 17.90 -15.58
C LEU A 112 -12.69 18.64 -14.51
N ASP A 113 -12.36 18.41 -13.26
CA ASP A 113 -13.00 19.05 -12.11
C ASP A 113 -11.96 19.32 -11.00
N PRO A 114 -11.40 20.55 -10.94
CA PRO A 114 -10.41 20.92 -9.92
C PRO A 114 -10.96 20.92 -8.49
N GLU A 115 -12.28 20.94 -8.30
CA GLU A 115 -12.93 20.90 -7.00
C GLU A 115 -13.20 19.44 -6.53
N LEU A 116 -12.98 18.46 -7.41
CA LEU A 116 -13.19 17.05 -7.10
C LEU A 116 -12.27 16.60 -5.97
N GLN A 117 -12.86 16.19 -4.88
CA GLN A 117 -12.15 15.59 -3.75
C GLN A 117 -11.94 14.09 -4.02
N PHE A 118 -10.90 13.78 -4.81
CA PHE A 118 -10.61 12.43 -5.29
C PHE A 118 -10.56 11.39 -4.16
N VAL A 119 -10.00 11.76 -3.01
CA VAL A 119 -9.89 10.87 -1.84
C VAL A 119 -11.26 10.55 -1.26
N ASP A 120 -12.10 11.56 -1.06
CA ASP A 120 -13.43 11.41 -0.46
C ASP A 120 -14.35 10.59 -1.35
N GLU A 121 -14.26 10.78 -2.66
CA GLU A 121 -15.01 9.99 -3.63
C GLU A 121 -14.50 8.55 -3.72
N ALA A 122 -13.20 8.32 -3.70
CA ALA A 122 -12.62 6.98 -3.85
C ALA A 122 -12.72 6.13 -2.58
N GLN A 123 -12.61 6.73 -1.39
CA GLN A 123 -12.51 6.03 -0.12
C GLN A 123 -13.68 5.06 0.17
N PRO A 124 -14.96 5.41 -0.04
CA PRO A 124 -16.08 4.51 0.22
C PRO A 124 -16.04 3.26 -0.66
N TYR A 125 -15.68 3.41 -1.94
CA TYR A 125 -15.54 2.28 -2.87
C TYR A 125 -14.41 1.34 -2.45
N LEU A 126 -13.27 1.87 -2.03
CA LEU A 126 -12.15 1.06 -1.55
C LEU A 126 -12.53 0.28 -0.28
N LYS A 127 -13.24 0.90 0.66
CA LYS A 127 -13.75 0.23 1.86
C LYS A 127 -14.76 -0.87 1.52
N GLN A 128 -15.65 -0.63 0.56
CA GLN A 128 -16.63 -1.61 0.11
C GLN A 128 -15.95 -2.83 -0.50
N ILE A 129 -14.97 -2.66 -1.40
CA ILE A 129 -14.24 -3.77 -2.02
C ILE A 129 -13.57 -4.65 -0.95
N LEU A 130 -12.93 -4.05 0.06
CA LEU A 130 -12.35 -4.80 1.16
C LEU A 130 -13.39 -5.52 2.02
N ALA A 131 -14.52 -4.86 2.30
CA ALA A 131 -15.61 -5.46 3.08
C ALA A 131 -16.23 -6.67 2.37
N ASP A 132 -16.43 -6.58 1.05
CA ASP A 132 -16.97 -7.68 0.25
C ASP A 132 -15.99 -8.88 0.21
N ASP A 133 -14.71 -8.60 0.14
CA ASP A 133 -13.68 -9.63 0.22
C ASP A 133 -13.59 -10.31 1.60
N LEU A 134 -13.89 -9.59 2.68
CA LEU A 134 -13.93 -10.14 4.03
C LEU A 134 -15.16 -11.04 4.25
N LYS A 135 -16.29 -10.71 3.62
CA LYS A 135 -17.54 -11.47 3.72
C LYS A 135 -17.53 -12.77 2.90
N ASN A 136 -16.58 -12.92 1.97
CA ASN A 136 -16.51 -14.11 1.13
C ASN A 136 -16.00 -15.31 1.95
N PRO A 137 -16.79 -16.42 2.09
CA PRO A 137 -16.44 -17.58 2.90
C PRO A 137 -15.11 -18.24 2.52
N ASP A 138 -14.81 -18.31 1.22
CA ASP A 138 -13.57 -18.90 0.71
C ASP A 138 -12.32 -18.14 1.18
N ASN A 139 -12.44 -16.82 1.33
CA ASN A 139 -11.35 -15.98 1.83
C ASN A 139 -11.18 -16.11 3.35
N MET A 140 -12.27 -16.31 4.07
CA MET A 140 -12.24 -16.50 5.51
C MET A 140 -11.53 -17.80 5.88
N GLN A 141 -11.82 -18.90 5.19
CA GLN A 141 -11.13 -20.18 5.38
C GLN A 141 -9.64 -20.08 5.07
N LYS A 142 -9.27 -19.40 3.97
CA LYS A 142 -7.87 -19.21 3.57
C LYS A 142 -7.09 -18.40 4.60
N ARG A 143 -7.66 -17.32 5.12
CA ARG A 143 -7.05 -16.48 6.18
C ARG A 143 -6.92 -17.23 7.51
N LEU A 144 -7.90 -18.04 7.86
CA LEU A 144 -7.85 -18.89 9.06
C LEU A 144 -6.71 -19.90 8.95
N LEU A 145 -6.54 -20.50 7.77
CA LEU A 145 -5.46 -21.43 7.48
C LEU A 145 -4.09 -20.73 7.54
N GLU A 146 -3.96 -19.57 6.91
CA GLU A 146 -2.71 -18.77 6.95
C GLU A 146 -2.37 -18.28 8.37
N ALA A 147 -3.38 -17.88 9.14
CA ALA A 147 -3.19 -17.51 10.54
C ALA A 147 -2.72 -18.72 11.36
N LYS A 148 -3.33 -19.90 11.13
CA LYS A 148 -2.95 -21.14 11.81
C LYS A 148 -1.51 -21.55 11.47
N MET A 149 -1.13 -21.49 10.20
CA MET A 149 0.25 -21.77 9.78
C MET A 149 1.27 -20.82 10.41
N LYS A 150 0.97 -19.52 10.49
CA LYS A 150 1.82 -18.53 11.17
C LYS A 150 1.92 -18.78 12.68
N PHE A 151 0.86 -19.25 13.32
CA PHE A 151 0.88 -19.65 14.74
C PHE A 151 1.70 -20.90 14.96
N ASP A 152 1.60 -21.89 14.07
CA ASP A 152 2.40 -23.13 14.15
C ASP A 152 3.89 -22.85 13.92
N ASP A 153 4.26 -21.93 13.03
CA ASP A 153 5.63 -21.47 12.83
C ASP A 153 6.18 -20.77 14.09
N LEU A 154 5.41 -19.93 14.74
CA LEU A 154 5.79 -19.26 15.99
C LEU A 154 5.88 -20.23 17.17
N ALA A 155 5.04 -21.25 17.22
CA ALA A 155 5.07 -22.29 18.26
C ALA A 155 6.29 -23.23 18.13
N ASN A 156 6.89 -23.34 16.94
CA ASN A 156 8.05 -24.17 16.68
C ASN A 156 9.40 -23.46 16.93
N VAL A 157 9.42 -22.13 17.09
CA VAL A 157 10.63 -21.35 17.41
C VAL A 157 11.29 -21.75 18.75
N PRO A 158 10.56 -22.04 19.85
CA PRO A 158 11.21 -22.46 21.10
C PRO A 158 11.94 -23.80 21.02
N LYS A 159 11.51 -24.72 20.16
CA LYS A 159 12.16 -26.05 20.03
C LYS A 159 13.51 -26.00 19.30
N GLN A 160 13.76 -24.98 18.50
CA GLN A 160 15.07 -24.79 17.85
C GLN A 160 16.10 -24.16 18.81
N LEU A 161 15.65 -23.35 19.77
CA LEU A 161 16.52 -22.72 20.77
C LEU A 161 16.95 -23.70 21.88
N SER A 162 16.14 -24.68 22.22
CA SER A 162 16.52 -25.69 23.21
C SER A 162 17.65 -26.62 22.70
N GLY A 163 17.69 -26.92 21.39
CA GLY A 163 18.76 -27.72 20.79
C GLY A 163 20.10 -27.00 20.70
N VAL A 164 20.14 -25.67 20.74
CA VAL A 164 21.41 -24.90 20.77
C VAL A 164 21.98 -24.78 22.19
N LEU A 165 21.12 -24.81 23.21
CA LEU A 165 21.53 -24.75 24.62
C LEU A 165 22.04 -26.11 25.18
N GLU A 166 21.73 -27.24 24.55
CA GLU A 166 22.26 -28.56 24.92
C GLU A 166 23.64 -28.87 24.28
N MET A 167 24.13 -28.01 23.38
CA MET A 167 25.43 -28.15 22.72
C MET A 167 26.52 -27.21 23.29
N ALA A 168 26.23 -26.47 24.34
CA ALA A 168 27.18 -25.63 25.08
C ALA A 168 27.43 -26.19 26.46
#